data_fb8a07720a6644159ac65dfcd65e05d4
#
_entry.id   fb8a07720a6644159ac65dfcd65e05d4
#
_cell.length_a   1.000
_cell.length_b   1.000
_cell.length_c   1.000
_cell.angle_alpha   90.00
_cell.angle_beta   90.00
_cell.angle_gamma   90.00
#
_symmetry.space_group_name_H-M   'P 1'
#
loop_
_entity.id
_entity.type
_entity.pdbx_description
1 polymer ?
#
loop_
_entity_poly.entity_id
_entity_poly.type
_entity_poly.pdbx_seq_one_letter_code
_entity_poly.pdbx_strand_id
1 'polypeptide(L)'
;AAGIMGVLVGIAALRLRGDYLAIVTMAFAEIIRVCFCNFSITGGGKTMSGILKLSTFPRVFWIMVVCVTIMYLFVRSKYGRTVQAIREDYIAASASGINVTYYKVMTFAISAFFAGIGGGIYAHYMTAMIPTNFNFNYSAELLSEVIIGGTGSLTGSIIGAAFLSALPELMREFSTYRMLAYSV
;
A
#
# COMPACT_ATOMS: atom_id res chain seq x y z
N ALA A 1 -5.88 13.37 -4.18
CA ALA A 1 -5.40 12.75 -5.42
C ALA A 1 -5.40 11.22 -5.32
N ALA A 2 -4.63 10.58 -4.39
CA ALA A 2 -4.48 9.12 -4.32
C ALA A 2 -5.81 8.36 -4.18
N GLY A 3 -6.72 8.80 -3.31
CA GLY A 3 -8.03 8.17 -3.15
C GLY A 3 -8.90 8.23 -4.42
N ILE A 4 -8.82 9.32 -5.20
CA ILE A 4 -9.56 9.45 -6.48
C ILE A 4 -8.99 8.47 -7.50
N MET A 5 -7.66 8.36 -7.59
CA MET A 5 -7.00 7.35 -8.43
C MET A 5 -7.36 5.94 -7.99
N GLY A 6 -7.45 5.70 -6.68
CA GLY A 6 -7.95 4.44 -6.13
C GLY A 6 -9.37 4.10 -6.58
N VAL A 7 -10.29 5.06 -6.62
CA VAL A 7 -11.64 4.84 -7.14
C VAL A 7 -11.60 4.49 -8.64
N LEU A 8 -10.84 5.24 -9.45
CA LEU A 8 -10.74 5.00 -10.89
C LEU A 8 -10.19 3.60 -11.20
N VAL A 9 -9.07 3.24 -10.58
CA VAL A 9 -8.47 1.90 -10.73
C VAL A 9 -9.40 0.83 -10.17
N GLY A 10 -10.04 1.09 -9.02
CA GLY A 10 -10.96 0.16 -8.38
C GLY A 10 -12.16 -0.17 -9.27
N ILE A 11 -12.79 0.82 -9.88
CA ILE A 11 -13.94 0.58 -10.79
C ILE A 11 -13.53 -0.26 -11.99
N ALA A 12 -12.34 0.00 -12.55
CA ALA A 12 -11.85 -0.73 -13.72
C ALA A 12 -11.41 -2.16 -13.37
N ALA A 13 -10.59 -2.31 -12.32
CA ALA A 13 -9.95 -3.57 -11.97
C ALA A 13 -10.87 -4.53 -11.18
N LEU A 14 -11.66 -4.04 -10.23
CA LEU A 14 -12.44 -4.89 -9.32
C LEU A 14 -13.67 -5.55 -9.95
N ARG A 15 -13.94 -5.28 -11.23
CA ARG A 15 -14.90 -6.07 -12.04
C ARG A 15 -14.34 -7.44 -12.41
N LEU A 16 -13.01 -7.58 -12.39
CA LEU A 16 -12.33 -8.84 -12.68
C LEU A 16 -12.21 -9.70 -11.43
N ARG A 17 -11.98 -10.99 -11.60
CA ARG A 17 -11.89 -11.97 -10.50
C ARG A 17 -10.61 -12.78 -10.63
N GLY A 18 -10.11 -13.24 -9.47
CA GLY A 18 -8.94 -14.11 -9.40
C GLY A 18 -7.67 -13.46 -9.95
N ASP A 19 -6.88 -14.22 -10.67
CA ASP A 19 -5.56 -13.83 -11.16
C ASP A 19 -5.59 -12.65 -12.14
N TYR A 20 -6.68 -12.52 -12.92
CA TYR A 20 -6.87 -11.40 -13.84
C TYR A 20 -6.94 -10.04 -13.10
N LEU A 21 -7.47 -10.02 -11.88
CA LEU A 21 -7.47 -8.82 -11.05
C LEU A 21 -6.04 -8.40 -10.71
N ALA A 22 -5.20 -9.35 -10.31
CA ALA A 22 -3.80 -9.08 -9.96
C ALA A 22 -3.01 -8.55 -11.18
N ILE A 23 -3.17 -9.18 -12.33
CA ILE A 23 -2.48 -8.78 -13.58
C ILE A 23 -2.89 -7.36 -13.98
N VAL A 24 -4.17 -7.04 -13.93
CA VAL A 24 -4.67 -5.72 -14.35
C VAL A 24 -4.27 -4.63 -13.36
N THR A 25 -4.30 -4.89 -12.06
CA THR A 25 -3.82 -3.91 -11.05
C THR A 25 -2.34 -3.64 -11.18
N MET A 26 -1.52 -4.67 -11.48
CA MET A 26 -0.10 -4.52 -11.80
C MET A 26 0.11 -3.67 -13.06
N ALA A 27 -0.62 -3.95 -14.13
CA ALA A 27 -0.53 -3.18 -15.36
C ALA A 27 -0.88 -1.70 -15.13
N PHE A 28 -1.92 -1.40 -14.34
CA PHE A 28 -2.25 -0.02 -13.96
C PHE A 28 -1.14 0.65 -13.14
N ALA A 29 -0.54 -0.06 -12.20
CA ALA A 29 0.58 0.49 -11.42
C ALA A 29 1.76 0.85 -12.31
N GLU A 30 2.11 -0.02 -13.28
CA GLU A 30 3.18 0.21 -14.23
C GLU A 30 2.87 1.35 -15.20
N ILE A 31 1.65 1.45 -15.70
CA ILE A 31 1.19 2.58 -16.53
C ILE A 31 1.35 3.89 -15.76
N ILE A 32 0.92 3.95 -14.50
CA ILE A 32 1.04 5.14 -13.66
C ILE A 32 2.53 5.49 -13.47
N ARG A 33 3.38 4.51 -13.18
CA ARG A 33 4.82 4.71 -13.04
C ARG A 33 5.44 5.30 -14.32
N VAL A 34 5.15 4.70 -15.47
CA VAL A 34 5.66 5.17 -16.76
C VAL A 34 5.14 6.57 -17.09
N CYS A 35 3.88 6.87 -16.80
CA CYS A 35 3.34 8.22 -16.93
C CYS A 35 4.15 9.23 -16.11
N PHE A 36 4.40 8.94 -14.83
CA PHE A 36 5.20 9.83 -13.97
C PHE A 36 6.66 9.97 -14.46
N CYS A 37 7.25 8.93 -15.02
CA CYS A 37 8.60 9.01 -15.63
C CYS A 37 8.66 9.89 -16.89
N ASN A 38 7.54 10.04 -17.61
CA ASN A 38 7.51 10.79 -18.86
C ASN A 38 6.94 12.21 -18.73
N PHE A 39 6.22 12.52 -17.65
CA PHE A 39 5.72 13.87 -17.43
C PHE A 39 6.84 14.85 -17.06
N SER A 40 6.98 15.93 -17.81
CA SER A 40 7.96 17.00 -17.54
C SER A 40 7.72 17.73 -16.20
N ILE A 41 6.46 17.77 -15.75
CA ILE A 41 6.07 18.39 -14.47
C ILE A 41 6.66 17.63 -13.25
N THR A 42 6.84 16.31 -13.37
CA THR A 42 7.44 15.47 -12.34
C THR A 42 8.96 15.33 -12.46
N GLY A 43 9.61 16.14 -13.33
CA GLY A 43 11.04 16.06 -13.62
C GLY A 43 11.42 14.96 -14.61
N GLY A 44 10.45 14.23 -15.19
CA GLY A 44 10.64 13.18 -16.21
C GLY A 44 11.67 12.17 -15.73
N GLY A 45 11.59 11.09 -15.23
CA GLY A 45 12.58 10.06 -14.85
C GLY A 45 13.82 10.53 -14.06
N LYS A 46 14.02 11.84 -13.92
CA LYS A 46 15.08 12.44 -13.12
C LYS A 46 14.65 12.55 -11.66
N THR A 47 15.64 12.69 -10.77
CA THR A 47 15.38 12.90 -9.35
C THR A 47 14.62 14.20 -9.13
N MET A 48 13.41 14.13 -8.58
CA MET A 48 12.74 15.31 -8.04
C MET A 48 13.47 15.72 -6.76
N SER A 49 14.29 16.76 -6.84
CA SER A 49 14.99 17.36 -5.70
C SER A 49 14.32 18.68 -5.30
N GLY A 50 14.52 19.10 -4.05
CA GLY A 50 13.99 20.37 -3.56
C GLY A 50 12.69 20.24 -2.75
N ILE A 51 12.30 19.03 -2.38
CA ILE A 51 11.18 18.80 -1.46
C ILE A 51 11.61 19.24 -0.06
N LEU A 52 10.87 20.18 0.52
CA LEU A 52 11.11 20.67 1.88
C LEU A 52 11.05 19.51 2.90
N LYS A 53 12.08 19.34 3.70
CA LYS A 53 12.11 18.35 4.78
C LYS A 53 11.17 18.76 5.92
N LEU A 54 9.89 18.42 5.79
CA LEU A 54 8.87 18.71 6.80
C LEU A 54 8.66 17.52 7.76
N SER A 55 9.11 16.33 7.40
CA SER A 55 8.96 15.12 8.20
C SER A 55 9.99 15.07 9.32
N THR A 56 9.54 15.50 10.51
CA THR A 56 10.27 15.28 11.77
C THR A 56 9.74 13.99 12.41
N PHE A 57 10.59 13.21 13.07
CA PHE A 57 10.19 11.94 13.70
C PHE A 57 8.89 12.04 14.53
N PRO A 58 8.71 13.04 15.43
CA PRO A 58 7.46 13.15 16.18
C PRO A 58 6.23 13.35 15.30
N ARG A 59 6.34 14.13 14.21
CA ARG A 59 5.20 14.35 13.28
C ARG A 59 4.81 13.08 12.56
N VAL A 60 5.79 12.34 12.04
CA VAL A 60 5.56 11.06 11.36
C VAL A 60 4.91 10.07 12.30
N PHE A 61 5.41 9.97 13.54
CA PHE A 61 4.87 9.07 14.55
C PHE A 61 3.39 9.38 14.85
N TRP A 62 3.05 10.65 15.11
CA TRP A 62 1.67 11.02 15.40
C TRP A 62 0.73 10.80 14.22
N ILE A 63 1.16 11.12 12.99
CA ILE A 63 0.36 10.85 11.79
C ILE A 63 0.12 9.36 11.64
N MET A 64 1.15 8.54 11.83
CA MET A 64 1.03 7.07 11.78
C MET A 64 0.02 6.56 12.83
N VAL A 65 0.12 7.01 14.08
CA VAL A 65 -0.81 6.61 15.15
C VAL A 65 -2.25 6.98 14.81
N VAL A 66 -2.48 8.20 14.30
CA VAL A 66 -3.82 8.64 13.87
C VAL A 66 -4.34 7.77 12.72
N CYS A 67 -3.53 7.53 11.69
CA CYS A 67 -3.92 6.70 10.54
C CYS A 67 -4.26 5.26 10.97
N VAL A 68 -3.42 4.64 11.80
CA VAL A 68 -3.65 3.28 12.32
C VAL A 68 -4.93 3.24 13.17
N THR A 69 -5.16 4.25 14.00
CA THR A 69 -6.38 4.33 14.82
C THR A 69 -7.63 4.44 13.94
N ILE A 70 -7.60 5.27 12.91
CA ILE A 70 -8.73 5.40 11.97
C ILE A 70 -8.97 4.09 11.23
N MET A 71 -7.91 3.43 10.75
CA MET A 71 -8.02 2.12 10.08
C MET A 71 -8.61 1.06 11.03
N TYR A 72 -8.17 1.03 12.28
CA TYR A 72 -8.68 0.12 13.29
C TYR A 72 -10.18 0.33 13.57
N LEU A 73 -10.59 1.60 13.73
CA LEU A 73 -12.00 1.97 13.91
C LEU A 73 -12.83 1.60 12.67
N PHE A 74 -12.30 1.81 11.47
CA PHE A 74 -12.96 1.42 10.23
C PHE A 74 -13.19 -0.09 10.17
N VAL A 75 -12.19 -0.90 10.45
CA VAL A 75 -12.29 -2.37 10.44
C VAL A 75 -13.34 -2.87 11.45
N ARG A 76 -13.47 -2.22 12.61
CA ARG A 76 -14.50 -2.54 13.62
C ARG A 76 -15.87 -1.95 13.35
N SER A 77 -16.01 -1.06 12.39
CA SER A 77 -17.27 -0.43 12.01
C SER A 77 -18.24 -1.41 11.33
N LYS A 78 -19.46 -0.96 11.07
CA LYS A 78 -20.43 -1.71 10.26
C LYS A 78 -19.87 -2.02 8.87
N TYR A 79 -19.21 -1.05 8.24
CA TYR A 79 -18.61 -1.18 6.92
C TYR A 79 -17.48 -2.23 6.92
N GLY A 80 -16.60 -2.19 7.91
CA GLY A 80 -15.51 -3.17 8.05
C GLY A 80 -16.04 -4.59 8.23
N ARG A 81 -17.07 -4.80 9.05
CA ARG A 81 -17.71 -6.12 9.21
C ARG A 81 -18.35 -6.62 7.93
N THR A 82 -18.98 -5.75 7.13
CA THR A 82 -19.51 -6.12 5.81
C THR A 82 -18.38 -6.54 4.86
N VAL A 83 -17.26 -5.83 4.87
CA VAL A 83 -16.07 -6.19 4.07
C VAL A 83 -15.50 -7.54 4.51
N GLN A 84 -15.45 -7.83 5.81
CA GLN A 84 -15.04 -9.14 6.32
C GLN A 84 -15.98 -10.26 5.87
N ALA A 85 -17.31 -10.04 5.92
CA ALA A 85 -18.28 -11.00 5.42
C ALA A 85 -18.09 -11.30 3.91
N ILE A 86 -17.81 -10.27 3.09
CA ILE A 86 -17.51 -10.43 1.67
C ILE A 86 -16.21 -11.22 1.44
N ARG A 87 -15.23 -11.09 2.34
CA ARG A 87 -13.96 -11.83 2.27
C ARG A 87 -14.17 -13.32 2.54
N GLU A 88 -15.01 -13.66 3.52
CA GLU A 88 -15.29 -15.07 3.87
C GLU A 88 -16.10 -15.76 2.77
N ASP A 89 -17.23 -15.19 2.37
CA ASP A 89 -18.03 -15.70 1.26
C ASP A 89 -18.76 -14.58 0.52
N TYR A 90 -18.27 -14.27 -0.68
CA TYR A 90 -18.86 -13.23 -1.53
C TYR A 90 -20.24 -13.63 -2.11
N ILE A 91 -20.51 -14.94 -2.27
CA ILE A 91 -21.78 -15.44 -2.81
C ILE A 91 -22.87 -15.27 -1.74
N ALA A 92 -22.59 -15.71 -0.53
CA ALA A 92 -23.52 -15.57 0.60
C ALA A 92 -23.80 -14.08 0.91
N ALA A 93 -22.76 -13.23 0.88
CA ALA A 93 -22.90 -11.79 1.07
C ALA A 93 -23.79 -11.15 -0.01
N SER A 94 -23.61 -11.54 -1.27
CA SER A 94 -24.42 -11.07 -2.39
C SER A 94 -25.88 -11.54 -2.27
N ALA A 95 -26.11 -12.80 -1.86
CA ALA A 95 -27.44 -13.36 -1.64
C ALA A 95 -28.18 -12.65 -0.48
N SER A 96 -27.43 -12.12 0.48
CA SER A 96 -27.97 -11.29 1.59
C SER A 96 -28.24 -9.84 1.20
N GLY A 97 -28.18 -9.49 -0.10
CA GLY A 97 -28.47 -8.15 -0.61
C GLY A 97 -27.34 -7.14 -0.51
N ILE A 98 -26.12 -7.59 -0.16
CA ILE A 98 -24.95 -6.71 -0.05
C ILE A 98 -24.38 -6.42 -1.45
N ASN A 99 -24.21 -5.13 -1.79
CA ASN A 99 -23.56 -4.73 -3.03
C ASN A 99 -22.05 -4.90 -2.92
N VAL A 100 -21.56 -6.11 -3.27
CA VAL A 100 -20.15 -6.51 -3.18
C VAL A 100 -19.22 -5.55 -3.92
N THR A 101 -19.60 -5.12 -5.13
CA THR A 101 -18.78 -4.21 -5.95
C THR A 101 -18.57 -2.87 -5.25
N TYR A 102 -19.63 -2.29 -4.69
CA TYR A 102 -19.55 -1.02 -3.96
C TYR A 102 -18.56 -1.11 -2.78
N TYR A 103 -18.68 -2.14 -1.94
CA TYR A 103 -17.81 -2.30 -0.78
C TYR A 103 -16.35 -2.56 -1.17
N LYS A 104 -16.11 -3.32 -2.24
CA LYS A 104 -14.76 -3.54 -2.76
C LYS A 104 -14.11 -2.23 -3.24
N VAL A 105 -14.83 -1.45 -4.07
CA VAL A 105 -14.32 -0.16 -4.58
C VAL A 105 -14.09 0.83 -3.43
N MET A 106 -15.01 0.89 -2.47
CA MET A 106 -14.87 1.76 -1.30
C MET A 106 -13.62 1.40 -0.48
N THR A 107 -13.42 0.13 -0.19
CA THR A 107 -12.26 -0.33 0.59
C THR A 107 -10.96 -0.06 -0.16
N PHE A 108 -10.93 -0.29 -1.47
CA PHE A 108 -9.78 -0.02 -2.31
C PHE A 108 -9.44 1.49 -2.34
N ALA A 109 -10.46 2.36 -2.43
CA ALA A 109 -10.29 3.81 -2.39
C ALA A 109 -9.74 4.31 -1.04
N ILE A 110 -10.25 3.75 0.07
CA ILE A 110 -9.76 4.06 1.42
C ILE A 110 -8.30 3.60 1.57
N SER A 111 -7.97 2.40 1.11
CA SER A 111 -6.61 1.86 1.13
C SER A 111 -5.66 2.76 0.33
N ALA A 112 -6.04 3.16 -0.88
CA ALA A 112 -5.27 4.08 -1.72
C ALA A 112 -5.10 5.47 -1.08
N PHE A 113 -6.09 5.94 -0.33
CA PHE A 113 -5.99 7.20 0.41
C PHE A 113 -4.89 7.12 1.49
N PHE A 114 -4.88 6.07 2.30
CA PHE A 114 -3.85 5.86 3.32
C PHE A 114 -2.47 5.62 2.71
N ALA A 115 -2.39 4.87 1.61
CA ALA A 115 -1.14 4.72 0.86
C ALA A 115 -0.61 6.07 0.36
N GLY A 116 -1.51 6.96 -0.10
CA GLY A 116 -1.15 8.32 -0.49
C GLY A 116 -0.61 9.19 0.64
N ILE A 117 -1.13 9.02 1.87
CA ILE A 117 -0.58 9.69 3.07
C ILE A 117 0.84 9.16 3.34
N GLY A 118 1.03 7.84 3.32
CA GLY A 118 2.34 7.21 3.49
C GLY A 118 3.36 7.70 2.46
N GLY A 119 2.98 7.75 1.18
CA GLY A 119 3.81 8.28 0.11
C GLY A 119 4.16 9.77 0.28
N GLY A 120 3.24 10.59 0.79
CA GLY A 120 3.50 11.99 1.12
C GLY A 120 4.51 12.15 2.25
N ILE A 121 4.40 11.35 3.31
CA ILE A 121 5.36 11.33 4.43
C ILE A 121 6.75 10.90 3.92
N TYR A 122 6.80 9.85 3.09
CA TYR A 122 8.02 9.34 2.50
C TYR A 122 8.71 10.38 1.62
N ALA A 123 7.96 11.13 0.81
CA ALA A 123 8.48 12.21 -0.03
C ALA A 123 9.18 13.31 0.80
N HIS A 124 8.54 13.75 1.89
CA HIS A 124 9.10 14.75 2.79
C HIS A 124 10.25 14.23 3.67
N TYR A 125 10.34 12.92 3.85
CA TYR A 125 11.46 12.29 4.57
C TYR A 125 12.70 12.18 3.70
N MET A 126 12.54 11.66 2.48
CA MET A 126 13.65 11.42 1.54
C MET A 126 14.15 12.71 0.87
N THR A 127 13.32 13.77 0.81
CA THR A 127 13.64 15.06 0.16
C THR A 127 13.99 14.99 -1.33
N ALA A 128 14.24 13.81 -1.84
CA ALA A 128 14.49 13.51 -3.24
C ALA A 128 13.76 12.20 -3.62
N MET A 129 12.99 12.22 -4.68
CA MET A 129 12.25 11.06 -5.16
C MET A 129 12.64 10.74 -6.60
N ILE A 130 12.88 9.47 -6.84
CA ILE A 130 13.16 8.95 -8.17
C ILE A 130 11.99 8.03 -8.55
N PRO A 131 11.18 8.35 -9.58
CA PRO A 131 10.03 7.54 -9.96
C PRO A 131 10.37 6.08 -10.29
N THR A 132 11.59 5.81 -10.76
CA THR A 132 12.06 4.45 -11.09
C THR A 132 12.20 3.54 -9.88
N ASN A 133 12.31 4.07 -8.66
CA ASN A 133 12.38 3.28 -7.44
C ASN A 133 11.03 2.63 -7.07
N PHE A 134 9.91 3.20 -7.55
CA PHE A 134 8.57 2.65 -7.35
C PHE A 134 8.25 1.58 -8.39
N ASN A 135 9.05 0.53 -8.42
CA ASN A 135 8.93 -0.59 -9.34
C ASN A 135 8.13 -1.75 -8.70
N PHE A 136 7.91 -2.79 -9.50
CA PHE A 136 7.23 -4.00 -9.05
C PHE A 136 7.90 -4.66 -7.84
N ASN A 137 9.23 -4.69 -7.80
CA ASN A 137 9.97 -5.32 -6.70
C ASN A 137 9.67 -4.63 -5.35
N TYR A 138 9.58 -3.30 -5.33
CA TYR A 138 9.21 -2.55 -4.14
C TYR A 138 7.77 -2.87 -3.69
N SER A 139 6.84 -3.04 -4.64
CA SER A 139 5.48 -3.46 -4.31
C SER A 139 5.42 -4.89 -3.78
N ALA A 140 6.25 -5.80 -4.33
CA ALA A 140 6.35 -7.18 -3.87
C ALA A 140 6.95 -7.27 -2.46
N GLU A 141 7.94 -6.42 -2.15
CA GLU A 141 8.52 -6.29 -0.80
C GLU A 141 7.47 -5.89 0.23
N LEU A 142 6.72 -4.82 -0.03
CA LEU A 142 5.62 -4.39 0.84
C LEU A 142 4.54 -5.46 0.99
N LEU A 143 4.23 -6.20 -0.09
CA LEU A 143 3.26 -7.29 -0.03
C LEU A 143 3.76 -8.44 0.85
N SER A 144 5.04 -8.80 0.75
CA SER A 144 5.63 -9.85 1.58
C SER A 144 5.63 -9.49 3.07
N GLU A 145 5.85 -8.20 3.43
CA GLU A 145 5.75 -7.71 4.81
C GLU A 145 4.34 -7.95 5.40
N VAL A 146 3.31 -7.68 4.60
CA VAL A 146 1.91 -7.88 5.02
C VAL A 146 1.55 -9.36 5.11
N ILE A 147 2.05 -10.20 4.18
CA ILE A 147 1.79 -11.65 4.18
C ILE A 147 2.41 -12.31 5.40
N ILE A 148 3.67 -12.01 5.71
CA ILE A 148 4.39 -12.56 6.86
C ILE A 148 3.76 -12.06 8.18
N GLY A 149 3.31 -10.80 8.21
CA GLY A 149 2.57 -10.26 9.35
C GLY A 149 1.18 -10.87 9.57
N GLY A 150 0.64 -11.54 8.55
CA GLY A 150 -0.68 -12.18 8.55
C GLY A 150 -1.74 -11.32 7.87
N THR A 151 -2.19 -11.78 6.70
CA THR A 151 -3.29 -11.17 5.94
C THR A 151 -4.60 -11.24 6.73
N GLY A 152 -5.17 -10.09 7.04
CA GLY A 152 -6.43 -9.99 7.81
C GLY A 152 -6.28 -9.53 9.25
N SER A 153 -5.05 -9.38 9.75
CA SER A 153 -4.76 -8.79 11.05
C SER A 153 -3.99 -7.48 10.91
N LEU A 154 -4.61 -6.36 11.27
CA LEU A 154 -3.96 -5.04 11.24
C LEU A 154 -2.72 -5.01 12.16
N THR A 155 -2.83 -5.59 13.34
CA THR A 155 -1.73 -5.67 14.31
C THR A 155 -0.60 -6.56 13.81
N GLY A 156 -0.95 -7.71 13.20
CA GLY A 156 0.03 -8.60 12.59
C GLY A 156 0.81 -7.92 11.46
N SER A 157 0.11 -7.23 10.55
CA SER A 157 0.76 -6.49 9.45
C SER A 157 1.72 -5.40 9.94
N ILE A 158 1.38 -4.68 11.03
CA ILE A 158 2.27 -3.67 11.62
C ILE A 158 3.53 -4.31 12.20
N ILE A 159 3.37 -5.42 12.94
CA ILE A 159 4.50 -6.15 13.54
C ILE A 159 5.38 -6.76 12.44
N GLY A 160 4.76 -7.35 11.41
CA GLY A 160 5.48 -7.92 10.26
C GLY A 160 6.29 -6.89 9.50
N ALA A 161 5.68 -5.73 9.21
CA ALA A 161 6.37 -4.62 8.57
C ALA A 161 7.54 -4.10 9.43
N ALA A 162 7.33 -3.90 10.74
CA ALA A 162 8.38 -3.45 11.65
C ALA A 162 9.54 -4.47 11.73
N PHE A 163 9.23 -5.76 11.79
CA PHE A 163 10.23 -6.82 11.85
C PHE A 163 11.05 -6.90 10.56
N LEU A 164 10.39 -6.96 9.40
CA LEU A 164 11.06 -7.09 8.11
C LEU A 164 11.83 -5.82 7.71
N SER A 165 11.34 -4.64 8.07
CA SER A 165 12.08 -3.39 7.85
C SER A 165 13.31 -3.27 8.76
N ALA A 166 13.26 -3.85 9.98
CA ALA A 166 14.40 -3.85 10.91
C ALA A 166 15.44 -4.93 10.57
N LEU A 167 15.02 -6.03 9.94
CA LEU A 167 15.88 -7.18 9.64
C LEU A 167 17.13 -6.82 8.81
N PRO A 168 17.02 -6.06 7.69
CA PRO A 168 18.18 -5.65 6.91
C PRO A 168 19.16 -4.78 7.69
N GLU A 169 18.66 -3.95 8.59
CA GLU A 169 19.51 -3.06 9.40
C GLU A 169 20.25 -3.85 10.49
N LEU A 170 19.57 -4.78 11.14
CA LEU A 170 20.20 -5.70 12.11
C LEU A 170 21.25 -6.60 11.46
N MET A 171 21.01 -7.02 10.22
CA MET A 171 21.96 -7.87 9.47
C MET A 171 23.06 -7.06 8.77
N ARG A 172 23.07 -5.75 8.88
CA ARG A 172 24.09 -4.90 8.25
C ARG A 172 25.49 -5.16 8.79
N GLU A 173 25.61 -5.53 10.05
CA GLU A 173 26.87 -5.94 10.66
C GLU A 173 27.34 -7.31 10.17
N PHE A 174 26.42 -8.16 9.67
CA PHE A 174 26.70 -9.48 9.12
C PHE A 174 26.64 -9.49 7.58
N SER A 175 27.39 -8.61 6.93
CA SER A 175 27.30 -8.36 5.48
C SER A 175 27.45 -9.63 4.62
N THR A 176 28.19 -10.63 5.08
CA THR A 176 28.42 -11.90 4.37
C THR A 176 27.20 -12.83 4.43
N TYR A 177 26.41 -12.79 5.49
CA TYR A 177 25.26 -13.68 5.69
C TYR A 177 23.93 -13.08 5.20
N ARG A 178 23.91 -11.80 4.87
CA ARG A 178 22.74 -11.09 4.39
C ARG A 178 22.13 -11.72 3.13
N MET A 179 22.96 -12.10 2.16
CA MET A 179 22.49 -12.77 0.93
C MET A 179 21.86 -14.14 1.20
N LEU A 180 22.39 -14.89 2.18
CA LEU A 180 21.84 -16.20 2.54
C LEU A 180 20.49 -16.08 3.23
N ALA A 181 20.28 -15.07 4.07
CA ALA A 181 19.02 -14.85 4.77
C ALA A 181 17.87 -14.40 3.83
N TYR A 182 18.18 -13.75 2.70
CA TYR A 182 17.20 -13.35 1.69
C TYR A 182 16.91 -14.45 0.66
N SER A 183 17.72 -15.50 0.57
CA SER A 183 17.57 -16.57 -0.43
C SER A 183 16.67 -17.72 0.04
N VAL A 184 16.26 -17.74 1.29
CA VAL A 184 15.37 -18.72 1.92
C VAL A 184 13.96 -18.16 2.02
#